data_8eb4da86e3768523ce8a75f0bc9da7f2
#
_entry.id   8eb4da86e3768523ce8a75f0bc9da7f2
#
_cell.length_a   1.000
_cell.length_b   1.000
_cell.length_c   1.000
_cell.angle_alpha   90.00
_cell.angle_beta   90.00
_cell.angle_gamma   90.00
#
_symmetry.space_group_name_H-M   'P 1'
#
loop_
_entity.id
_entity.type
_entity.pdbx_description
1 polymer ?
#
loop_
_entity_poly.entity_id
_entity_poly.type
_entity_poly.pdbx_seq_one_letter_code
_entity_poly.pdbx_strand_id
1 'polypeptide(L)'
;MEVVQYEVRDRIAHVAIANGKANALSPDVLAGLGDALSRAEDSDESEVGALLITGAPGMLSGGFDLEIMRSGPEAAGKLVTDGGELFARIYGSAIPVVVACTGHAIAAGALLMMGADARVGAQGAFRIGLIETQLGMVLPRWAVELAQERLSKRHLQAATVGARIYDPNGAVEAGFLDAVVPPEALADAATAEARIWAALPRSAYRGQVRMNRGERLGRLSEAIAADRGRSFDVPQ
;
A
#
# COMPACT_ATOMS: atom_id res chain seq x y z
N MET A 1 22.13 3.96 4.51
CA MET A 1 21.24 4.76 3.64
C MET A 1 19.84 4.63 4.21
N GLU A 2 19.09 5.71 4.23
CA GLU A 2 17.72 5.73 4.71
C GLU A 2 16.85 4.89 3.75
N VAL A 3 16.11 3.91 4.28
CA VAL A 3 15.30 2.97 3.48
C VAL A 3 14.01 3.59 2.93
N VAL A 4 13.60 4.74 3.49
CA VAL A 4 12.49 5.57 3.02
C VAL A 4 13.01 6.99 2.87
N GLN A 5 12.97 7.52 1.66
CA GLN A 5 13.39 8.89 1.35
C GLN A 5 12.16 9.79 1.28
N TYR A 6 12.25 11.02 1.78
CA TYR A 6 11.17 12.00 1.80
C TYR A 6 11.62 13.34 1.23
N GLU A 7 10.92 13.84 0.22
CA GLU A 7 11.17 15.15 -0.38
C GLU A 7 9.85 15.83 -0.73
N VAL A 8 9.74 17.13 -0.51
CA VAL A 8 8.55 17.91 -0.91
C VAL A 8 8.87 18.70 -2.17
N ARG A 9 8.05 18.53 -3.21
CA ARG A 9 8.08 19.30 -4.47
C ARG A 9 6.66 19.57 -4.91
N ASP A 10 6.37 20.78 -5.33
CA ASP A 10 5.07 21.19 -5.88
C ASP A 10 3.86 20.82 -4.99
N ARG A 11 4.01 20.97 -3.67
CA ARG A 11 3.01 20.57 -2.66
C ARG A 11 2.73 19.06 -2.61
N ILE A 12 3.63 18.25 -3.14
CA ILE A 12 3.57 16.78 -3.06
C ILE A 12 4.74 16.30 -2.23
N ALA A 13 4.46 15.53 -1.16
CA ALA A 13 5.47 14.78 -0.44
C ALA A 13 5.80 13.51 -1.24
N HIS A 14 6.96 13.50 -1.89
CA HIS A 14 7.49 12.33 -2.59
C HIS A 14 8.18 11.40 -1.60
N VAL A 15 7.72 10.17 -1.52
CA VAL A 15 8.23 9.14 -0.61
C VAL A 15 8.70 7.95 -1.42
N ALA A 16 10.00 7.67 -1.40
CA ALA A 16 10.59 6.56 -2.15
C ALA A 16 11.05 5.45 -1.20
N ILE A 17 10.60 4.23 -1.44
CA ILE A 17 11.08 3.04 -0.73
C ILE A 17 12.30 2.50 -1.46
N ALA A 18 13.43 2.33 -0.74
CA ALA A 18 14.70 1.85 -1.28
C ALA A 18 15.33 0.82 -0.33
N ASN A 19 14.75 -0.39 -0.27
CA ASN A 19 15.15 -1.47 0.62
C ASN A 19 15.58 -2.73 -0.14
N GLY A 20 16.70 -2.64 -0.82
CA GLY A 20 17.31 -3.76 -1.53
C GLY A 20 16.48 -4.26 -2.73
N LYS A 21 16.85 -5.45 -3.23
CA LYS A 21 16.31 -5.99 -4.49
C LYS A 21 14.80 -6.27 -4.45
N ALA A 22 14.31 -6.78 -3.34
CA ALA A 22 12.90 -7.10 -3.17
C ALA A 22 12.06 -5.89 -2.72
N ASN A 23 12.70 -4.81 -2.33
CA ASN A 23 12.04 -3.65 -1.72
C ASN A 23 11.08 -4.07 -0.60
N ALA A 24 11.58 -4.97 0.28
CA ALA A 24 10.80 -5.64 1.31
C ALA A 24 10.30 -4.63 2.36
N LEU A 25 9.09 -4.84 2.85
CA LEU A 25 8.49 -4.07 3.94
C LEU A 25 9.00 -4.60 5.28
N SER A 26 10.18 -4.12 5.68
CA SER A 26 10.79 -4.35 6.99
C SER A 26 10.19 -3.42 8.05
N PRO A 27 10.45 -3.65 9.36
CA PRO A 27 10.04 -2.71 10.42
C PRO A 27 10.50 -1.29 10.15
N ASP A 28 11.74 -1.11 9.66
CA ASP A 28 12.30 0.22 9.35
C ASP A 28 11.56 0.89 8.19
N VAL A 29 11.16 0.13 7.16
CA VAL A 29 10.37 0.65 6.04
C VAL A 29 8.98 1.05 6.52
N LEU A 30 8.32 0.21 7.35
CA LEU A 30 7.01 0.53 7.90
C LEU A 30 7.05 1.78 8.78
N ALA A 31 8.06 1.89 9.66
CA ALA A 31 8.27 3.07 10.49
C ALA A 31 8.52 4.31 9.63
N GLY A 32 9.44 4.23 8.64
CA GLY A 32 9.74 5.35 7.76
C GLY A 32 8.54 5.82 6.92
N LEU A 33 7.69 4.91 6.45
CA LEU A 33 6.45 5.28 5.77
C LEU A 33 5.44 5.93 6.74
N GLY A 34 5.36 5.43 7.97
CA GLY A 34 4.52 6.00 9.03
C GLY A 34 4.95 7.42 9.40
N ASP A 35 6.26 7.65 9.54
CA ASP A 35 6.85 8.96 9.81
C ASP A 35 6.64 9.92 8.64
N ALA A 36 6.83 9.45 7.40
CA ALA A 36 6.58 10.24 6.20
C ALA A 36 5.11 10.67 6.10
N LEU A 37 4.17 9.78 6.41
CA LEU A 37 2.74 10.08 6.45
C LEU A 37 2.44 11.13 7.53
N SER A 38 2.92 10.93 8.77
CA SER A 38 2.73 11.88 9.88
C SER A 38 3.27 13.25 9.53
N ARG A 39 4.51 13.31 9.01
CA ARG A 39 5.15 14.56 8.59
C ARG A 39 4.33 15.31 7.53
N ALA A 40 3.77 14.58 6.57
CA ALA A 40 2.94 15.16 5.52
C ALA A 40 1.57 15.63 6.05
N GLU A 41 0.96 14.88 6.96
CA GLU A 41 -0.31 15.24 7.61
C GLU A 41 -0.18 16.46 8.52
N ASP A 42 0.97 16.62 9.20
CA ASP A 42 1.27 17.73 10.13
C ASP A 42 1.73 19.01 9.40
N SER A 43 2.12 18.92 8.12
CA SER A 43 2.51 20.07 7.31
C SER A 43 1.33 20.99 7.02
N ASP A 44 1.61 22.29 6.82
CA ASP A 44 0.61 23.23 6.33
C ASP A 44 0.04 22.80 4.96
N GLU A 45 -1.24 23.04 4.73
CA GLU A 45 -1.90 22.68 3.46
C GLU A 45 -1.28 23.39 2.26
N SER A 46 -0.69 24.56 2.45
CA SER A 46 0.03 25.30 1.41
C SER A 46 1.38 24.66 1.06
N GLU A 47 1.97 23.87 1.96
CA GLU A 47 3.25 23.20 1.78
C GLU A 47 3.08 21.78 1.23
N VAL A 48 2.15 21.01 1.79
CA VAL A 48 1.88 19.62 1.37
C VAL A 48 0.38 19.42 1.17
N GLY A 49 -0.04 19.04 -0.02
CA GLY A 49 -1.43 18.74 -0.35
C GLY A 49 -1.70 17.26 -0.58
N ALA A 50 -0.68 16.47 -0.92
CA ALA A 50 -0.76 15.03 -1.14
C ALA A 50 0.56 14.33 -0.87
N LEU A 51 0.52 13.02 -0.67
CA LEU A 51 1.68 12.14 -0.54
C LEU A 51 1.74 11.18 -1.74
N LEU A 52 2.92 11.03 -2.37
CA LEU A 52 3.17 10.12 -3.49
C LEU A 52 4.22 9.09 -3.08
N ILE A 53 3.81 7.82 -2.97
CA ILE A 53 4.69 6.70 -2.63
C ILE A 53 5.18 6.05 -3.93
N THR A 54 6.48 5.78 -4.01
CA THR A 54 7.12 5.08 -5.12
C THR A 54 8.01 3.95 -4.59
N GLY A 55 8.30 2.96 -5.45
CA GLY A 55 9.30 1.93 -5.18
C GLY A 55 10.56 2.09 -6.03
N ALA A 56 11.42 1.10 -5.98
CA ALA A 56 12.57 0.98 -6.87
C ALA A 56 12.14 0.65 -8.32
N PRO A 57 12.96 0.94 -9.33
CA PRO A 57 12.66 0.55 -10.71
C PRO A 57 12.36 -0.95 -10.84
N GLY A 58 11.21 -1.29 -11.41
CA GLY A 58 10.75 -2.67 -11.58
C GLY A 58 10.17 -3.35 -10.34
N MET A 59 10.18 -2.68 -9.17
CA MET A 59 9.73 -3.27 -7.91
C MET A 59 9.11 -2.21 -6.99
N LEU A 60 7.80 -2.22 -6.83
CA LEU A 60 7.19 -1.46 -5.75
C LEU A 60 7.54 -2.12 -4.40
N SER A 61 7.15 -3.38 -4.23
CA SER A 61 7.55 -4.19 -3.07
C SER A 61 7.20 -5.67 -3.29
N GLY A 62 8.07 -6.55 -2.83
CA GLY A 62 7.87 -8.01 -2.78
C GLY A 62 7.04 -8.48 -1.58
N GLY A 63 6.61 -7.58 -0.69
CA GLY A 63 5.87 -7.91 0.52
C GLY A 63 6.70 -7.74 1.79
N PHE A 64 6.23 -8.33 2.89
CA PHE A 64 6.94 -8.28 4.16
C PHE A 64 8.31 -8.94 4.09
N ASP A 65 9.22 -8.48 4.96
CA ASP A 65 10.57 -9.03 5.05
C ASP A 65 10.53 -10.51 5.46
N LEU A 66 11.02 -11.38 4.57
CA LEU A 66 10.98 -12.82 4.76
C LEU A 66 11.90 -13.33 5.89
N GLU A 67 12.99 -12.61 6.17
CA GLU A 67 13.87 -12.99 7.30
C GLU A 67 13.13 -12.78 8.61
N ILE A 68 12.46 -11.64 8.77
CA ILE A 68 11.62 -11.34 9.93
C ILE A 68 10.45 -12.31 10.01
N MET A 69 9.76 -12.55 8.88
CA MET A 69 8.64 -13.50 8.83
C MET A 69 9.03 -14.92 9.24
N ARG A 70 10.29 -15.32 9.03
CA ARG A 70 10.83 -16.66 9.39
C ARG A 70 11.53 -16.69 10.73
N SER A 71 11.76 -15.57 11.38
CA SER A 71 12.48 -15.50 12.65
C SER A 71 11.66 -16.00 13.86
N GLY A 72 10.37 -16.20 13.67
CA GLY A 72 9.47 -16.77 14.65
C GLY A 72 8.09 -16.13 14.65
N PRO A 73 7.09 -16.80 15.25
CA PRO A 73 5.68 -16.39 15.18
C PRO A 73 5.42 -15.00 15.82
N GLU A 74 6.16 -14.65 16.86
CA GLU A 74 6.01 -13.35 17.52
C GLU A 74 6.48 -12.20 16.61
N ALA A 75 7.67 -12.32 16.01
CA ALA A 75 8.24 -11.32 15.11
C ALA A 75 7.39 -11.19 13.83
N ALA A 76 6.96 -12.30 13.25
CA ALA A 76 6.07 -12.33 12.11
C ALA A 76 4.72 -11.67 12.44
N GLY A 77 4.11 -12.03 13.56
CA GLY A 77 2.86 -11.49 14.05
C GLY A 77 2.93 -9.97 14.26
N LYS A 78 4.05 -9.50 14.86
CA LYS A 78 4.28 -8.08 15.04
C LYS A 78 4.39 -7.35 13.70
N LEU A 79 5.20 -7.84 12.76
CA LEU A 79 5.39 -7.24 11.44
C LEU A 79 4.08 -7.15 10.66
N VAL A 80 3.26 -8.21 10.68
CA VAL A 80 1.95 -8.26 10.03
C VAL A 80 0.97 -7.26 10.67
N THR A 81 1.01 -7.12 12.00
CA THR A 81 0.17 -6.14 12.73
C THR A 81 0.59 -4.71 12.42
N ASP A 82 1.89 -4.40 12.51
CA ASP A 82 2.43 -3.07 12.20
C ASP A 82 2.09 -2.66 10.75
N GLY A 83 2.19 -3.60 9.81
CA GLY A 83 1.78 -3.39 8.42
C GLY A 83 0.29 -3.09 8.29
N GLY A 84 -0.56 -3.85 8.97
CA GLY A 84 -2.00 -3.60 9.00
C GLY A 84 -2.36 -2.22 9.56
N GLU A 85 -1.72 -1.82 10.65
CA GLU A 85 -1.90 -0.48 11.26
C GLU A 85 -1.48 0.64 10.30
N LEU A 86 -0.33 0.50 9.63
CA LEU A 86 0.12 1.48 8.64
C LEU A 86 -0.84 1.57 7.45
N PHE A 87 -1.27 0.43 6.89
CA PHE A 87 -2.14 0.44 5.72
C PHE A 87 -3.54 0.98 6.04
N ALA A 88 -4.05 0.72 7.24
CA ALA A 88 -5.27 1.33 7.74
C ALA A 88 -5.11 2.85 7.93
N ARG A 89 -3.94 3.33 8.42
CA ARG A 89 -3.63 4.76 8.50
C ARG A 89 -3.58 5.41 7.12
N ILE A 90 -2.93 4.78 6.13
CA ILE A 90 -2.90 5.27 4.75
C ILE A 90 -4.34 5.35 4.20
N TYR A 91 -5.15 4.30 4.41
CA TYR A 91 -6.55 4.28 3.96
C TYR A 91 -7.42 5.35 4.61
N GLY A 92 -7.13 5.73 5.86
CA GLY A 92 -7.84 6.77 6.63
C GLY A 92 -7.12 8.10 6.67
N SER A 93 -6.08 8.31 5.85
CA SER A 93 -5.21 9.49 5.89
C SER A 93 -5.97 10.81 5.84
N ALA A 94 -5.41 11.81 6.52
CA ALA A 94 -5.92 13.19 6.52
C ALA A 94 -5.58 13.97 5.25
N ILE A 95 -4.69 13.43 4.41
CA ILE A 95 -4.30 13.96 3.10
C ILE A 95 -4.38 12.85 2.06
N PRO A 96 -4.59 13.17 0.77
CA PRO A 96 -4.57 12.18 -0.30
C PRO A 96 -3.23 11.44 -0.41
N VAL A 97 -3.31 10.13 -0.63
CA VAL A 97 -2.14 9.28 -0.87
C VAL A 97 -2.25 8.64 -2.26
N VAL A 98 -1.23 8.85 -3.07
CA VAL A 98 -1.09 8.25 -4.40
C VAL A 98 0.07 7.26 -4.39
N VAL A 99 -0.07 6.14 -5.10
CA VAL A 99 1.02 5.18 -5.29
C VAL A 99 1.38 5.07 -6.75
N ALA A 100 2.66 5.25 -7.06
CA ALA A 100 3.25 4.88 -8.34
C ALA A 100 3.81 3.45 -8.24
N CYS A 101 3.08 2.49 -8.80
CA CYS A 101 3.53 1.09 -8.84
C CYS A 101 4.60 0.92 -9.92
N THR A 102 5.85 0.99 -9.51
CA THR A 102 7.03 0.97 -10.38
C THR A 102 7.34 -0.39 -11.00
N GLY A 103 6.59 -1.44 -10.63
CA GLY A 103 6.79 -2.79 -11.13
C GLY A 103 6.03 -3.83 -10.33
N HIS A 104 6.74 -4.89 -9.90
CA HIS A 104 6.12 -5.94 -9.09
C HIS A 104 5.56 -5.39 -7.77
N ALA A 105 4.35 -5.83 -7.40
CA ALA A 105 3.70 -5.54 -6.12
C ALA A 105 3.02 -6.81 -5.61
N ILE A 106 3.67 -7.48 -4.67
CA ILE A 106 3.32 -8.83 -4.24
C ILE A 106 2.99 -8.84 -2.74
N ALA A 107 1.97 -9.61 -2.34
CA ALA A 107 1.59 -9.79 -0.94
C ALA A 107 1.37 -8.43 -0.25
N ALA A 108 2.07 -8.14 0.86
CA ALA A 108 1.99 -6.87 1.56
C ALA A 108 2.30 -5.65 0.66
N GLY A 109 3.10 -5.80 -0.43
CA GLY A 109 3.32 -4.74 -1.41
C GLY A 109 2.06 -4.38 -2.21
N ALA A 110 1.21 -5.37 -2.52
CA ALA A 110 -0.09 -5.14 -3.11
C ALA A 110 -1.09 -4.54 -2.09
N LEU A 111 -1.01 -4.96 -0.83
CA LEU A 111 -1.84 -4.41 0.26
C LEU A 111 -1.51 -2.93 0.56
N LEU A 112 -0.23 -2.54 0.49
CA LEU A 112 0.17 -1.14 0.60
C LEU A 112 -0.56 -0.26 -0.43
N MET A 113 -0.61 -0.70 -1.70
CA MET A 113 -1.34 0.03 -2.74
C MET A 113 -2.83 0.18 -2.43
N MET A 114 -3.45 -0.84 -1.84
CA MET A 114 -4.89 -0.81 -1.53
C MET A 114 -5.24 0.25 -0.48
N GLY A 115 -4.30 0.69 0.34
CA GLY A 115 -4.49 1.81 1.26
C GLY A 115 -4.64 3.17 0.54
N ALA A 116 -4.06 3.33 -0.64
CA ALA A 116 -3.97 4.61 -1.34
C ALA A 116 -5.29 5.04 -2.00
N ASP A 117 -5.41 6.34 -2.28
CA ASP A 117 -6.55 6.93 -3.02
C ASP A 117 -6.48 6.63 -4.51
N ALA A 118 -5.30 6.79 -5.10
CA ALA A 118 -5.05 6.51 -6.50
C ALA A 118 -3.77 5.68 -6.70
N ARG A 119 -3.76 4.84 -7.73
CA ARG A 119 -2.69 3.87 -8.00
C ARG A 119 -2.41 3.82 -9.49
N VAL A 120 -1.29 4.40 -9.89
CA VAL A 120 -0.82 4.39 -11.28
C VAL A 120 0.29 3.36 -11.42
N GLY A 121 0.17 2.42 -12.34
CA GLY A 121 1.15 1.34 -12.56
C GLY A 121 1.96 1.52 -13.85
N ALA A 122 3.19 1.01 -13.85
CA ALA A 122 3.99 0.87 -15.05
C ALA A 122 3.52 -0.34 -15.88
N GLN A 123 3.49 -0.19 -17.21
CA GLN A 123 3.42 -1.32 -18.14
C GLN A 123 4.68 -2.18 -18.02
N GLY A 124 4.53 -3.50 -18.26
CA GLY A 124 5.66 -4.42 -18.29
C GLY A 124 5.27 -5.83 -17.89
N ALA A 125 6.23 -6.73 -17.87
CA ALA A 125 6.07 -8.12 -17.43
C ALA A 125 6.08 -8.19 -15.88
N PHE A 126 5.24 -7.38 -15.23
CA PHE A 126 5.16 -7.29 -13.78
C PHE A 126 4.06 -8.18 -13.23
N ARG A 127 4.21 -8.56 -11.97
CA ARG A 127 3.30 -9.42 -11.22
C ARG A 127 2.70 -8.61 -10.07
N ILE A 128 1.37 -8.58 -10.00
CA ILE A 128 0.63 -7.82 -8.99
C ILE A 128 -0.40 -8.76 -8.37
N GLY A 129 -0.43 -8.87 -7.05
CA GLY A 129 -1.43 -9.67 -6.35
C GLY A 129 -1.01 -10.24 -5.01
N LEU A 130 -1.95 -10.97 -4.41
CA LEU A 130 -1.82 -11.62 -3.11
C LEU A 130 -1.47 -13.09 -3.34
N ILE A 131 -0.30 -13.52 -2.88
CA ILE A 131 0.22 -14.88 -3.13
C ILE A 131 0.18 -15.77 -1.90
N GLU A 132 -0.40 -15.31 -0.82
CA GLU A 132 -0.34 -15.96 0.49
C GLU A 132 -0.83 -17.41 0.41
N THR A 133 -1.97 -17.66 -0.24
CA THR A 133 -2.51 -19.04 -0.40
C THR A 133 -1.57 -19.93 -1.21
N GLN A 134 -0.87 -19.40 -2.24
CA GLN A 134 0.14 -20.17 -2.99
C GLN A 134 1.35 -20.53 -2.11
N LEU A 135 1.64 -19.74 -1.09
CA LEU A 135 2.71 -19.98 -0.13
C LEU A 135 2.27 -20.85 1.07
N GLY A 136 1.03 -21.35 1.06
CA GLY A 136 0.48 -22.10 2.19
C GLY A 136 0.10 -21.23 3.39
N MET A 137 0.04 -19.91 3.19
CA MET A 137 -0.32 -18.94 4.22
C MET A 137 -1.78 -18.52 4.10
N VAL A 138 -2.33 -18.00 5.21
CA VAL A 138 -3.67 -17.42 5.25
C VAL A 138 -3.54 -15.91 5.40
N LEU A 139 -4.25 -15.17 4.56
CA LEU A 139 -4.33 -13.71 4.69
C LEU A 139 -4.80 -13.30 6.10
N PRO A 140 -4.20 -12.26 6.70
CA PRO A 140 -4.74 -11.67 7.90
C PRO A 140 -6.14 -11.10 7.64
N ARG A 141 -6.97 -11.03 8.68
CA ARG A 141 -8.36 -10.54 8.56
C ARG A 141 -8.42 -9.12 8.01
N TRP A 142 -7.52 -8.24 8.49
CA TRP A 142 -7.45 -6.86 8.01
C TRP A 142 -7.12 -6.77 6.51
N ALA A 143 -6.29 -7.69 5.98
CA ALA A 143 -5.98 -7.73 4.56
C ALA A 143 -7.19 -8.16 3.72
N VAL A 144 -8.02 -9.06 4.23
CA VAL A 144 -9.28 -9.45 3.60
C VAL A 144 -10.26 -8.27 3.58
N GLU A 145 -10.40 -7.55 4.69
CA GLU A 145 -11.24 -6.34 4.77
C GLU A 145 -10.79 -5.29 3.74
N LEU A 146 -9.48 -5.02 3.67
CA LEU A 146 -8.93 -4.04 2.72
C LEU A 146 -9.13 -4.49 1.26
N ALA A 147 -8.95 -5.79 0.97
CA ALA A 147 -9.20 -6.35 -0.34
C ALA A 147 -10.67 -6.23 -0.76
N GLN A 148 -11.62 -6.46 0.14
CA GLN A 148 -13.06 -6.32 -0.12
C GLN A 148 -13.45 -4.89 -0.48
N GLU A 149 -12.74 -3.89 0.06
CA GLU A 149 -12.99 -2.48 -0.23
C GLU A 149 -12.43 -2.02 -1.59
N ARG A 150 -11.38 -2.68 -2.06
CA ARG A 150 -10.62 -2.22 -3.24
C ARG A 150 -10.79 -3.07 -4.48
N LEU A 151 -10.90 -4.38 -4.31
CA LEU A 151 -11.01 -5.27 -5.43
C LEU A 151 -12.44 -5.36 -5.97
N SER A 152 -12.54 -5.48 -7.28
CA SER A 152 -13.83 -5.71 -7.91
C SER A 152 -14.41 -7.05 -7.44
N LYS A 153 -15.73 -7.12 -7.18
CA LYS A 153 -16.41 -8.32 -6.70
C LYS A 153 -16.18 -9.54 -7.59
N ARG A 154 -15.98 -9.33 -8.91
CA ARG A 154 -15.68 -10.39 -9.89
C ARG A 154 -14.32 -11.04 -9.66
N HIS A 155 -13.34 -10.27 -9.17
CA HIS A 155 -11.96 -10.71 -9.01
C HIS A 155 -11.61 -11.08 -7.57
N LEU A 156 -12.40 -10.64 -6.60
CA LEU A 156 -12.10 -10.79 -5.17
C LEU A 156 -11.76 -12.24 -4.79
N GLN A 157 -12.63 -13.20 -5.16
CA GLN A 157 -12.41 -14.61 -4.84
C GLN A 157 -11.13 -15.17 -5.50
N ALA A 158 -10.92 -14.84 -6.78
CA ALA A 158 -9.73 -15.29 -7.50
C ALA A 158 -8.45 -14.65 -6.93
N ALA A 159 -8.50 -13.39 -6.54
CA ALA A 159 -7.36 -12.65 -6.01
C ALA A 159 -6.97 -13.09 -4.59
N THR A 160 -7.94 -13.32 -3.71
CA THR A 160 -7.70 -13.64 -2.29
C THR A 160 -7.58 -15.15 -2.07
N VAL A 161 -8.63 -15.91 -2.32
CA VAL A 161 -8.64 -17.38 -2.08
C VAL A 161 -7.81 -18.13 -3.14
N GLY A 162 -7.95 -17.73 -4.40
CA GLY A 162 -7.24 -18.34 -5.53
C GLY A 162 -5.80 -17.85 -5.70
N ALA A 163 -5.38 -16.83 -4.96
CA ALA A 163 -4.06 -16.19 -5.05
C ALA A 163 -3.64 -15.88 -6.51
N ARG A 164 -4.60 -15.47 -7.33
CA ARG A 164 -4.36 -15.15 -8.74
C ARG A 164 -3.46 -13.92 -8.85
N ILE A 165 -2.41 -14.08 -9.65
CA ILE A 165 -1.50 -12.98 -10.02
C ILE A 165 -1.99 -12.37 -11.33
N TYR A 166 -1.89 -11.06 -11.40
CA TYR A 166 -2.29 -10.24 -12.53
C TYR A 166 -1.07 -9.57 -13.15
N ASP A 167 -1.11 -9.38 -14.47
CA ASP A 167 -0.28 -8.37 -15.13
C ASP A 167 -0.85 -6.97 -14.84
N PRO A 168 -0.17 -5.88 -15.20
CA PRO A 168 -0.63 -4.53 -14.89
C PRO A 168 -2.04 -4.22 -15.43
N ASN A 169 -2.39 -4.65 -16.64
CA ASN A 169 -3.72 -4.40 -17.20
C ASN A 169 -4.81 -5.20 -16.47
N GLY A 170 -4.56 -6.48 -16.21
CA GLY A 170 -5.46 -7.30 -15.40
C GLY A 170 -5.57 -6.78 -13.96
N ALA A 171 -4.54 -6.14 -13.43
CA ALA A 171 -4.56 -5.50 -12.11
C ALA A 171 -5.51 -4.27 -12.08
N VAL A 172 -5.66 -3.54 -13.19
CA VAL A 172 -6.69 -2.49 -13.32
C VAL A 172 -8.09 -3.11 -13.29
N GLU A 173 -8.33 -4.17 -14.07
CA GLU A 173 -9.64 -4.85 -14.08
C GLU A 173 -10.01 -5.43 -12.72
N ALA A 174 -9.01 -5.93 -12.00
CA ALA A 174 -9.19 -6.50 -10.66
C ALA A 174 -9.36 -5.44 -9.56
N GLY A 175 -8.87 -4.21 -9.77
CA GLY A 175 -8.95 -3.11 -8.81
C GLY A 175 -7.71 -2.93 -7.94
N PHE A 176 -6.59 -3.56 -8.30
CA PHE A 176 -5.29 -3.28 -7.67
C PHE A 176 -4.71 -1.95 -8.13
N LEU A 177 -4.93 -1.59 -9.40
CA LEU A 177 -4.51 -0.33 -10.02
C LEU A 177 -5.73 0.42 -10.55
N ASP A 178 -5.59 1.73 -10.75
CA ASP A 178 -6.60 2.58 -11.38
C ASP A 178 -6.23 2.88 -12.84
N ALA A 179 -4.93 2.94 -13.15
CA ALA A 179 -4.42 3.19 -14.49
C ALA A 179 -3.05 2.52 -14.71
N VAL A 180 -2.71 2.29 -15.97
CA VAL A 180 -1.39 1.79 -16.38
C VAL A 180 -0.87 2.66 -17.52
N VAL A 181 0.41 3.04 -17.41
CA VAL A 181 1.11 3.89 -18.39
C VAL A 181 2.47 3.27 -18.77
N PRO A 182 3.08 3.69 -19.89
CA PRO A 182 4.45 3.29 -20.20
C PRO A 182 5.40 3.60 -19.05
N PRO A 183 6.43 2.76 -18.78
CA PRO A 183 7.32 2.93 -17.63
C PRO A 183 7.98 4.32 -17.56
N GLU A 184 8.38 4.86 -18.71
CA GLU A 184 8.97 6.18 -18.82
C GLU A 184 8.02 7.34 -18.50
N ALA A 185 6.71 7.11 -18.61
CA ALA A 185 5.67 8.09 -18.31
C ALA A 185 5.15 8.00 -16.85
N LEU A 186 5.54 6.96 -16.09
CA LEU A 186 4.97 6.68 -14.78
C LEU A 186 5.16 7.82 -13.79
N ALA A 187 6.37 8.37 -13.70
CA ALA A 187 6.69 9.43 -12.75
C ALA A 187 5.84 10.68 -12.99
N ASP A 188 5.70 11.09 -14.26
CA ASP A 188 4.91 12.25 -14.65
C ASP A 188 3.42 12.00 -14.45
N ALA A 189 2.91 10.82 -14.83
CA ALA A 189 1.50 10.46 -14.66
C ALA A 189 1.09 10.40 -13.18
N ALA A 190 1.90 9.76 -12.33
CA ALA A 190 1.62 9.68 -10.90
C ALA A 190 1.72 11.05 -10.21
N THR A 191 2.68 11.90 -10.65
CA THR A 191 2.80 13.27 -10.14
C THR A 191 1.60 14.12 -10.59
N ALA A 192 1.15 13.97 -11.83
CA ALA A 192 -0.06 14.66 -12.33
C ALA A 192 -1.30 14.24 -11.53
N GLU A 193 -1.46 12.94 -11.26
CA GLU A 193 -2.54 12.44 -10.42
C GLU A 193 -2.45 13.02 -9.00
N ALA A 194 -1.26 13.01 -8.38
CA ALA A 194 -1.07 13.59 -7.05
C ALA A 194 -1.38 15.09 -7.00
N ARG A 195 -1.10 15.85 -8.07
CA ARG A 195 -1.47 17.29 -8.18
C ARG A 195 -2.99 17.49 -8.19
N ILE A 196 -3.73 16.62 -8.88
CA ILE A 196 -5.21 16.67 -8.89
C ILE A 196 -5.73 16.52 -7.47
N TRP A 197 -5.23 15.53 -6.73
CA TRP A 197 -5.62 15.28 -5.35
C TRP A 197 -5.14 16.38 -4.40
N ALA A 198 -3.93 16.90 -4.57
CA ALA A 198 -3.37 17.99 -3.77
C ALA A 198 -4.12 19.33 -3.91
N ALA A 199 -4.90 19.50 -4.98
CA ALA A 199 -5.73 20.66 -5.18
C ALA A 199 -7.04 20.66 -4.37
N LEU A 200 -7.43 19.52 -3.80
CA LEU A 200 -8.62 19.40 -2.96
C LEU A 200 -8.43 20.13 -1.63
N PRO A 201 -9.41 20.93 -1.15
CA PRO A 201 -9.36 21.49 0.20
C PRO A 201 -9.25 20.39 1.24
N ARG A 202 -8.19 20.40 2.06
CA ARG A 202 -7.87 19.36 3.05
C ARG A 202 -9.04 19.07 4.00
N SER A 203 -9.73 20.11 4.46
CA SER A 203 -10.87 19.96 5.37
C SER A 203 -12.03 19.17 4.74
N ALA A 204 -12.33 19.45 3.46
CA ALA A 204 -13.36 18.75 2.71
C ALA A 204 -12.96 17.29 2.43
N TYR A 205 -11.71 17.05 2.00
CA TYR A 205 -11.17 15.72 1.81
C TYR A 205 -11.27 14.88 3.09
N ARG A 206 -10.77 15.39 4.23
CA ARG A 206 -10.87 14.71 5.54
C ARG A 206 -12.31 14.41 5.95
N GLY A 207 -13.22 15.36 5.71
CA GLY A 207 -14.65 15.17 5.96
C GLY A 207 -15.21 14.02 5.13
N GLN A 208 -14.87 13.99 3.83
CA GLN A 208 -15.35 12.96 2.91
C GLN A 208 -14.75 11.58 3.21
N VAL A 209 -13.46 11.50 3.59
CA VAL A 209 -12.84 10.25 4.06
C VAL A 209 -13.59 9.68 5.27
N ARG A 210 -13.89 10.51 6.28
CA ARG A 210 -14.66 10.07 7.46
C ARG A 210 -16.05 9.56 7.10
N MET A 211 -16.75 10.23 6.22
CA MET A 211 -18.08 9.83 5.80
C MET A 211 -18.07 8.52 5.00
N ASN A 212 -17.13 8.38 4.05
CA ASN A 212 -17.09 7.22 3.16
C ASN A 212 -16.42 6.00 3.80
N ARG A 213 -15.41 6.20 4.65
CA ARG A 213 -14.52 5.13 5.12
C ARG A 213 -14.60 4.87 6.63
N GLY A 214 -15.35 5.71 7.40
CA GLY A 214 -15.37 5.63 8.88
C GLY A 214 -15.79 4.26 9.40
N GLU A 215 -16.88 3.70 8.89
CA GLU A 215 -17.35 2.35 9.28
C GLU A 215 -16.32 1.27 8.91
N ARG A 216 -15.71 1.37 7.72
CA ARG A 216 -14.71 0.44 7.23
C ARG A 216 -13.41 0.51 8.02
N LEU A 217 -13.00 1.70 8.41
CA LEU A 217 -11.86 1.91 9.32
C LEU A 217 -12.11 1.27 10.69
N GLY A 218 -13.35 1.31 11.19
CA GLY A 218 -13.75 0.58 12.38
C GLY A 218 -13.55 -0.93 12.22
N ARG A 219 -14.07 -1.52 11.13
CA ARG A 219 -13.86 -2.94 10.82
C ARG A 219 -12.39 -3.32 10.64
N LEU A 220 -11.60 -2.48 9.97
CA LEU A 220 -10.14 -2.68 9.85
C LEU A 220 -9.47 -2.71 11.22
N SER A 221 -9.80 -1.77 12.09
CA SER A 221 -9.25 -1.70 13.46
C SER A 221 -9.60 -2.95 14.27
N GLU A 222 -10.85 -3.40 14.21
CA GLU A 222 -11.31 -4.64 14.86
C GLU A 222 -10.58 -5.88 14.29
N ALA A 223 -10.41 -5.95 12.97
CA ALA A 223 -9.71 -7.03 12.31
C ALA A 223 -8.22 -7.09 12.69
N ILE A 224 -7.54 -5.93 12.75
CA ILE A 224 -6.15 -5.81 13.22
C ILE A 224 -6.06 -6.29 14.68
N ALA A 225 -6.97 -5.84 15.55
CA ALA A 225 -7.00 -6.26 16.95
C ALA A 225 -7.22 -7.78 17.10
N ALA A 226 -8.09 -8.36 16.27
CA ALA A 226 -8.36 -9.81 16.26
C ALA A 226 -7.20 -10.65 15.68
N ASP A 227 -6.32 -10.05 14.88
CA ASP A 227 -5.12 -10.71 14.35
C ASP A 227 -3.91 -10.57 15.28
N ARG A 228 -3.95 -9.68 16.28
CA ARG A 228 -2.89 -9.58 17.30
C ARG A 228 -2.73 -10.91 18.04
N GLY A 229 -1.49 -11.39 18.11
CA GLY A 229 -1.17 -12.67 18.76
C GLY A 229 -1.49 -13.92 17.92
N ARG A 230 -2.01 -13.76 16.67
CA ARG A 230 -2.07 -14.89 15.73
C ARG A 230 -0.66 -15.25 15.25
N SER A 231 -0.42 -16.56 15.13
CA SER A 231 0.73 -17.06 14.39
C SER A 231 0.46 -16.92 12.88
N PHE A 232 1.43 -16.34 12.17
CA PHE A 232 1.46 -16.32 10.71
C PHE A 232 2.60 -17.25 10.28
N ASP A 233 2.29 -18.56 10.18
CA ASP A 233 3.28 -19.55 9.79
C ASP A 233 3.69 -19.33 8.34
N VAL A 234 4.98 -19.10 8.16
CA VAL A 234 5.62 -19.07 6.83
C VAL A 234 6.18 -20.46 6.60
N PRO A 235 5.70 -21.23 5.62
CA PRO A 235 6.27 -22.53 5.29
C PRO A 235 7.76 -22.41 4.98
N GLN A 236 8.53 -23.42 5.43
CA GLN A 236 9.99 -23.52 5.22
C GLN A 236 10.32 -23.76 3.75
#